data_2d38ab3a0fb5469fae4e3815dd48ae39
#
_entry.id   2d38ab3a0fb5469fae4e3815dd48ae39
#
_cell.length_a   1.000
_cell.length_b   1.000
_cell.length_c   1.000
_cell.angle_alpha   90.00
_cell.angle_beta   90.00
_cell.angle_gamma   90.00
#
_symmetry.space_group_name_H-M   'P 1'
#
loop_
_entity.id
_entity.type
_entity.pdbx_description
1 polymer ?
#
loop_
_entity_poly.entity_id
_entity_poly.type
_entity_poly.pdbx_seq_one_letter_code
_entity_poly.pdbx_strand_id
1 'polypeptide(L)'
;MWRRAAGQEGEQPKERAMIVTTRELFKAAYEKFAVGAYNINNLEQCMGLFRGNVDSEAPFIIQISKGARSYTDKRMLEGIIRAADEVFPEAVFAVHLDHGDYDACVDCIESGFYSSVMIDASGEPFDENIRITREIVERAHAKGIVVEAELGQLGGVEEHVQVDEGNAHLTDPDQAGEFVQRSGCDSLAVAIGTSHGAYKFSGEQALRLDVLAQIQQRLPGFPLVMHGSSSVPREEVERINAAGGTMKGTRGVDEDDFAKAVPLGVTKVNIDTDGRLVWTRVHREFFRDTPEKFDLRDPGKVFMAEYAKFIAHKNEKLGSAGRLPAVRALL
;
A
#
# COMPACT_ATOMS: atom_id res chain seq x y z
N MET A 1 -16.97 13.27 22.03
CA MET A 1 -18.10 12.71 22.80
C MET A 1 -18.83 11.73 21.89
N TRP A 2 -18.47 10.46 21.96
CA TRP A 2 -19.03 9.39 21.12
C TRP A 2 -20.24 8.82 21.86
N ARG A 3 -21.46 9.16 21.46
CA ARG A 3 -22.68 8.51 21.95
C ARG A 3 -23.03 7.35 21.01
N ARG A 4 -23.04 6.15 21.56
CA ARG A 4 -23.80 5.03 20.96
C ARG A 4 -25.26 5.43 20.95
N ALA A 5 -25.90 5.40 19.79
CA ALA A 5 -27.37 5.35 19.73
C ALA A 5 -27.77 3.93 20.15
N ALA A 6 -28.43 3.85 21.31
CA ALA A 6 -29.10 2.63 21.75
C ALA A 6 -30.43 2.55 20.98
N GLY A 7 -30.60 1.52 20.18
CA GLY A 7 -31.85 1.20 19.49
C GLY A 7 -31.88 -0.28 19.15
N GLN A 8 -32.77 -0.98 19.75
CA GLN A 8 -32.97 -2.40 19.96
C GLN A 8 -33.25 -3.25 18.72
N GLU A 9 -32.95 -4.53 18.86
CA GLU A 9 -33.61 -5.75 18.41
C GLU A 9 -33.24 -6.34 17.07
N GLY A 10 -32.65 -7.49 17.14
CA GLY A 10 -32.38 -8.40 16.02
C GLY A 10 -30.96 -8.28 15.50
N GLU A 11 -29.94 -8.27 16.37
CA GLU A 11 -28.55 -8.41 15.93
C GLU A 11 -28.39 -9.77 15.23
N GLN A 12 -28.40 -9.72 13.89
CA GLN A 12 -27.65 -10.73 13.15
C GLN A 12 -26.20 -10.70 13.66
N PRO A 13 -25.50 -11.84 13.75
CA PRO A 13 -24.12 -11.85 14.21
C PRO A 13 -23.36 -10.82 13.37
N LYS A 14 -22.82 -9.77 14.04
CA LYS A 14 -21.96 -8.77 13.37
C LYS A 14 -20.88 -9.55 12.67
N GLU A 15 -20.83 -9.45 11.35
CA GLU A 15 -19.77 -10.03 10.57
C GLU A 15 -18.45 -9.55 11.16
N ARG A 16 -17.63 -10.50 11.58
CA ARG A 16 -16.34 -10.22 12.25
C ARG A 16 -15.41 -9.63 11.20
N ALA A 17 -14.67 -8.56 11.54
CA ALA A 17 -13.57 -8.06 10.74
C ALA A 17 -12.65 -9.21 10.35
N MET A 18 -12.12 -9.17 9.13
CA MET A 18 -11.45 -10.33 8.56
C MET A 18 -10.08 -9.93 8.00
N ILE A 19 -9.04 -10.37 8.74
CA ILE A 19 -7.69 -10.38 8.17
C ILE A 19 -7.61 -11.55 7.19
N VAL A 20 -7.42 -11.21 5.92
CA VAL A 20 -7.30 -12.17 4.81
C VAL A 20 -5.90 -12.10 4.21
N THR A 21 -5.53 -13.04 3.34
CA THR A 21 -4.31 -12.92 2.57
C THR A 21 -4.52 -12.01 1.36
N THR A 22 -3.45 -11.51 0.77
CA THR A 22 -3.54 -10.74 -0.47
C THR A 22 -4.04 -11.61 -1.63
N ARG A 23 -3.90 -12.94 -1.57
CA ARG A 23 -4.42 -13.88 -2.58
C ARG A 23 -5.94 -13.79 -2.73
N GLU A 24 -6.69 -13.74 -1.61
CA GLU A 24 -8.14 -13.59 -1.66
C GLU A 24 -8.53 -12.24 -2.25
N LEU A 25 -7.85 -11.17 -1.84
CA LEU A 25 -8.10 -9.83 -2.36
C LEU A 25 -7.82 -9.76 -3.87
N PHE A 26 -6.70 -10.30 -4.31
CA PHE A 26 -6.30 -10.28 -5.72
C PHE A 26 -7.21 -11.12 -6.62
N LYS A 27 -7.70 -12.25 -6.12
CA LYS A 27 -8.69 -13.06 -6.82
C LYS A 27 -9.99 -12.29 -7.10
N ALA A 28 -10.40 -11.43 -6.17
CA ALA A 28 -11.57 -10.56 -6.36
C ALA A 28 -11.28 -9.39 -7.31
N ALA A 29 -10.05 -8.84 -7.24
CA ALA A 29 -9.62 -7.60 -7.88
C ALA A 29 -9.20 -7.78 -9.35
N TYR A 30 -8.60 -8.90 -9.72
CA TYR A 30 -7.95 -9.13 -11.00
C TYR A 30 -8.81 -8.66 -12.20
N GLU A 31 -8.23 -7.77 -13.04
CA GLU A 31 -8.86 -7.10 -14.19
C GLU A 31 -10.15 -6.29 -13.90
N LYS A 32 -10.49 -6.06 -12.62
CA LYS A 32 -11.73 -5.36 -12.24
C LYS A 32 -11.47 -4.07 -11.47
N PHE A 33 -10.53 -4.09 -10.54
CA PHE A 33 -10.10 -2.94 -9.73
C PHE A 33 -8.72 -3.23 -9.11
N ALA A 34 -8.05 -2.20 -8.62
CA ALA A 34 -6.85 -2.40 -7.82
C ALA A 34 -7.16 -2.19 -6.32
N VAL A 35 -6.51 -2.95 -5.46
CA VAL A 35 -6.58 -2.78 -4.02
C VAL A 35 -5.52 -1.77 -3.59
N GLY A 36 -5.94 -0.73 -2.87
CA GLY A 36 -5.02 0.23 -2.29
C GLY A 36 -4.21 -0.39 -1.14
N ALA A 37 -2.90 -0.23 -1.20
CA ALA A 37 -1.99 -0.68 -0.16
C ALA A 37 -1.34 0.55 0.49
N TYR A 38 -1.64 0.75 1.79
CA TYR A 38 -1.37 1.99 2.49
C TYR A 38 -0.43 1.77 3.66
N ASN A 39 0.66 2.52 3.70
CA ASN A 39 1.62 2.46 4.80
C ASN A 39 1.10 3.20 6.03
N ILE A 40 1.28 2.61 7.20
CA ILE A 40 0.99 3.22 8.49
C ILE A 40 2.24 3.29 9.37
N ASN A 41 2.32 4.34 10.18
CA ASN A 41 3.41 4.55 11.13
C ASN A 41 2.90 4.83 12.56
N ASN A 42 1.63 5.17 12.72
CA ASN A 42 1.05 5.56 14.01
C ASN A 42 -0.46 5.26 14.08
N LEU A 43 -1.02 5.54 15.27
CA LEU A 43 -2.44 5.32 15.56
C LEU A 43 -3.36 6.15 14.67
N GLU A 44 -3.05 7.43 14.44
CA GLU A 44 -3.91 8.35 13.70
C GLU A 44 -4.02 7.94 12.23
N GLN A 45 -2.91 7.49 11.62
CA GLN A 45 -2.94 6.92 10.26
C GLN A 45 -3.81 5.66 10.23
N CYS A 46 -3.62 4.74 11.18
CA CYS A 46 -4.40 3.52 11.26
C CYS A 46 -5.91 3.82 11.38
N MET A 47 -6.31 4.68 12.29
CA MET A 47 -7.71 5.05 12.50
C MET A 47 -8.33 5.72 11.27
N GLY A 48 -7.61 6.64 10.63
CA GLY A 48 -8.07 7.31 9.41
C GLY A 48 -8.16 6.35 8.22
N LEU A 49 -7.20 5.42 8.10
CA LEU A 49 -7.18 4.38 7.08
C LEU A 49 -8.42 3.47 7.17
N PHE A 50 -8.67 2.90 8.35
CA PHE A 50 -9.86 2.05 8.55
C PHE A 50 -11.14 2.80 8.25
N ARG A 51 -11.27 4.04 8.76
CA ARG A 51 -12.45 4.87 8.54
C ARG A 51 -12.71 5.11 7.07
N GLY A 52 -11.68 5.52 6.30
CA GLY A 52 -11.83 5.80 4.88
C GLY A 52 -12.20 4.58 4.04
N ASN A 53 -11.66 3.41 4.39
CA ASN A 53 -11.99 2.16 3.70
C ASN A 53 -13.39 1.65 4.05
N VAL A 54 -13.80 1.74 5.30
CA VAL A 54 -15.16 1.37 5.72
C VAL A 54 -16.19 2.32 5.13
N ASP A 55 -15.96 3.64 5.20
CA ASP A 55 -16.87 4.66 4.66
C ASP A 55 -17.02 4.55 3.11
N SER A 56 -15.99 4.07 2.40
CA SER A 56 -16.02 3.82 0.95
C SER A 56 -16.34 2.36 0.56
N GLU A 57 -16.64 1.49 1.52
CA GLU A 57 -16.89 0.05 1.30
C GLU A 57 -15.82 -0.63 0.44
N ALA A 58 -14.54 -0.37 0.74
CA ALA A 58 -13.41 -0.88 0.00
C ALA A 58 -12.58 -1.90 0.80
N PRO A 59 -12.12 -3.01 0.17
CA PRO A 59 -11.07 -3.84 0.73
C PRO A 59 -9.73 -3.13 0.61
N PHE A 60 -8.78 -3.40 1.50
CA PHE A 60 -7.50 -2.72 1.50
C PHE A 60 -6.35 -3.58 2.04
N ILE A 61 -5.13 -3.09 1.87
CA ILE A 61 -3.92 -3.69 2.41
C ILE A 61 -3.26 -2.69 3.35
N ILE A 62 -3.02 -3.10 4.59
CA ILE A 62 -2.17 -2.35 5.52
C ILE A 62 -0.73 -2.74 5.25
N GLN A 63 0.10 -1.78 4.91
CA GLN A 63 1.53 -1.98 4.71
C GLN A 63 2.33 -1.48 5.92
N ILE A 64 3.30 -2.28 6.32
CA ILE A 64 4.22 -1.98 7.41
C ILE A 64 5.64 -2.19 6.88
N SER A 65 6.37 -1.10 6.72
CA SER A 65 7.75 -1.13 6.30
C SER A 65 8.71 -1.42 7.47
N LYS A 66 9.98 -1.71 7.15
CA LYS A 66 11.05 -1.81 8.15
C LYS A 66 11.19 -0.51 8.96
N GLY A 67 11.08 0.65 8.28
CA GLY A 67 11.15 1.95 8.93
C GLY A 67 10.01 2.17 9.93
N ALA A 68 8.78 1.85 9.55
CA ALA A 68 7.62 1.93 10.44
C ALA A 68 7.76 1.01 11.67
N ARG A 69 8.25 -0.22 11.46
CA ARG A 69 8.50 -1.20 12.53
C ARG A 69 9.58 -0.73 13.52
N SER A 70 10.58 -0.01 13.03
CA SER A 70 11.63 0.57 13.86
C SER A 70 11.16 1.83 14.60
N TYR A 71 10.38 2.69 13.92
CA TYR A 71 9.89 3.95 14.47
C TYR A 71 8.90 3.75 15.63
N THR A 72 7.87 2.92 15.42
CA THR A 72 6.78 2.73 16.39
C THR A 72 6.96 1.51 17.29
N ASP A 73 7.94 0.65 17.05
CA ASP A 73 8.06 -0.74 17.53
C ASP A 73 6.99 -1.65 16.89
N LYS A 74 7.44 -2.78 16.33
CA LYS A 74 6.58 -3.74 15.62
C LYS A 74 5.40 -4.23 16.45
N ARG A 75 5.61 -4.50 17.75
CA ARG A 75 4.56 -4.97 18.67
C ARG A 75 3.48 -3.92 18.92
N MET A 76 3.87 -2.64 18.93
CA MET A 76 2.91 -1.53 19.06
C MET A 76 2.05 -1.41 17.82
N LEU A 77 2.64 -1.49 16.62
CA LEU A 77 1.89 -1.48 15.35
C LEU A 77 0.92 -2.67 15.25
N GLU A 78 1.39 -3.87 15.59
CA GLU A 78 0.54 -5.07 15.63
C GLU A 78 -0.62 -4.89 16.63
N GLY A 79 -0.36 -4.33 17.81
CA GLY A 79 -1.37 -4.03 18.81
C GLY A 79 -2.41 -3.00 18.33
N ILE A 80 -1.97 -1.95 17.65
CA ILE A 80 -2.85 -0.92 17.06
C ILE A 80 -3.76 -1.55 15.98
N ILE A 81 -3.20 -2.39 15.10
CA ILE A 81 -3.97 -3.04 14.03
C ILE A 81 -4.98 -4.05 14.61
N ARG A 82 -4.60 -4.85 15.63
CA ARG A 82 -5.52 -5.75 16.31
C ARG A 82 -6.68 -5.00 16.97
N ALA A 83 -6.39 -3.86 17.62
CA ALA A 83 -7.43 -3.03 18.21
C ALA A 83 -8.33 -2.40 17.12
N ALA A 84 -7.78 -2.00 15.98
CA ALA A 84 -8.56 -1.47 14.86
C ALA A 84 -9.46 -2.55 14.23
N ASP A 85 -8.98 -3.80 14.10
CA ASP A 85 -9.77 -4.96 13.67
C ASP A 85 -11.03 -5.16 14.55
N GLU A 86 -10.91 -4.95 15.88
CA GLU A 86 -12.05 -5.03 16.79
C GLU A 86 -12.98 -3.81 16.70
N VAL A 87 -12.45 -2.62 16.44
CA VAL A 87 -13.21 -1.36 16.37
C VAL A 87 -14.00 -1.22 15.06
N PHE A 88 -13.47 -1.80 13.97
CA PHE A 88 -14.05 -1.75 12.62
C PHE A 88 -14.41 -3.15 12.10
N PRO A 89 -15.42 -3.82 12.68
CA PRO A 89 -15.78 -5.20 12.36
C PRO A 89 -16.24 -5.41 10.90
N GLU A 90 -16.52 -4.32 10.18
CA GLU A 90 -16.89 -4.34 8.78
C GLU A 90 -15.67 -4.44 7.84
N ALA A 91 -14.45 -4.18 8.31
CA ALA A 91 -13.25 -4.14 7.47
C ALA A 91 -12.86 -5.53 6.95
N VAL A 92 -12.40 -5.59 5.70
CA VAL A 92 -11.70 -6.75 5.12
C VAL A 92 -10.35 -6.26 4.60
N PHE A 93 -9.27 -6.79 5.14
CA PHE A 93 -7.94 -6.29 4.82
C PHE A 93 -6.87 -7.37 4.96
N ALA A 94 -5.74 -7.15 4.31
CA ALA A 94 -4.52 -7.91 4.52
C ALA A 94 -3.50 -7.09 5.34
N VAL A 95 -2.67 -7.78 6.12
CA VAL A 95 -1.51 -7.18 6.79
C VAL A 95 -0.25 -7.62 6.06
N HIS A 96 0.49 -6.65 5.53
CA HIS A 96 1.58 -6.87 4.60
C HIS A 96 2.89 -6.23 5.08
N LEU A 97 4.00 -6.98 5.03
CA LEU A 97 5.33 -6.40 5.14
C LEU A 97 5.70 -5.78 3.78
N ASP A 98 6.05 -4.49 3.79
CA ASP A 98 6.45 -3.72 2.61
C ASP A 98 7.97 -3.59 2.54
N HIS A 99 8.58 -3.89 1.40
CA HIS A 99 10.03 -3.88 1.14
C HIS A 99 10.86 -4.56 2.25
N GLY A 100 10.57 -5.83 2.53
CA GLY A 100 11.32 -6.62 3.49
C GLY A 100 12.63 -7.16 2.90
N ASP A 101 13.71 -7.12 3.68
CA ASP A 101 14.84 -8.01 3.44
C ASP A 101 14.57 -9.42 3.99
N TYR A 102 15.51 -10.33 3.80
CA TYR A 102 15.37 -11.72 4.23
C TYR A 102 15.01 -11.84 5.72
N ASP A 103 15.73 -11.13 6.60
CA ASP A 103 15.53 -11.22 8.04
C ASP A 103 14.18 -10.64 8.48
N ALA A 104 13.76 -9.52 7.89
CA ALA A 104 12.47 -8.91 8.15
C ALA A 104 11.32 -9.83 7.69
N CYS A 105 11.44 -10.48 6.53
CA CYS A 105 10.47 -11.46 6.06
C CYS A 105 10.36 -12.64 7.02
N VAL A 106 11.48 -13.22 7.43
CA VAL A 106 11.51 -14.33 8.41
C VAL A 106 10.85 -13.92 9.72
N ASP A 107 11.19 -12.74 10.27
CA ASP A 107 10.60 -12.24 11.51
C ASP A 107 9.07 -12.03 11.39
N CYS A 108 8.58 -11.49 10.27
CA CYS A 108 7.15 -11.34 10.03
C CYS A 108 6.43 -12.68 9.88
N ILE A 109 7.01 -13.63 9.14
CA ILE A 109 6.48 -14.98 8.99
C ILE A 109 6.40 -15.69 10.35
N GLU A 110 7.43 -15.57 11.19
CA GLU A 110 7.48 -16.22 12.51
C GLU A 110 6.54 -15.55 13.52
N SER A 111 6.22 -14.26 13.39
CA SER A 111 5.30 -13.55 14.28
C SER A 111 3.87 -14.10 14.23
N GLY A 112 3.45 -14.70 13.11
CA GLY A 112 2.09 -15.22 12.90
C GLY A 112 1.02 -14.12 12.83
N PHE A 113 1.43 -12.86 12.63
CA PHE A 113 0.51 -11.72 12.52
C PHE A 113 0.29 -11.27 11.08
N TYR A 114 1.33 -11.34 10.27
CA TYR A 114 1.27 -10.93 8.86
C TYR A 114 0.57 -11.99 8.01
N SER A 115 -0.33 -11.56 7.13
CA SER A 115 -1.01 -12.44 6.16
C SER A 115 -0.30 -12.45 4.80
N SER A 116 0.63 -11.50 4.59
CA SER A 116 1.44 -11.35 3.39
C SER A 116 2.78 -10.69 3.71
N VAL A 117 3.83 -11.02 2.95
CA VAL A 117 5.14 -10.38 3.04
C VAL A 117 5.66 -10.09 1.63
N MET A 118 6.38 -8.97 1.47
CA MET A 118 7.17 -8.70 0.28
C MET A 118 8.65 -8.93 0.60
N ILE A 119 9.30 -9.77 -0.19
CA ILE A 119 10.75 -9.86 -0.26
C ILE A 119 11.27 -8.97 -1.38
N ASP A 120 12.07 -7.99 -1.05
CA ASP A 120 12.74 -7.14 -2.01
C ASP A 120 14.21 -7.53 -2.13
N ALA A 121 14.50 -8.33 -3.15
CA ALA A 121 15.84 -8.69 -3.58
C ALA A 121 16.13 -8.18 -5.00
N SER A 122 15.43 -7.13 -5.44
CA SER A 122 15.56 -6.55 -6.79
C SER A 122 16.94 -5.95 -7.08
N GLY A 123 17.70 -5.63 -6.04
CA GLY A 123 19.10 -5.21 -6.13
C GLY A 123 20.11 -6.32 -6.39
N GLU A 124 19.71 -7.58 -6.24
CA GLU A 124 20.57 -8.73 -6.43
C GLU A 124 20.58 -9.21 -7.90
N PRO A 125 21.60 -9.96 -8.34
CA PRO A 125 21.57 -10.62 -9.63
C PRO A 125 20.34 -11.52 -9.80
N PHE A 126 19.82 -11.65 -11.01
CA PHE A 126 18.54 -12.33 -11.33
C PHE A 126 18.41 -13.72 -10.67
N ASP A 127 19.41 -14.58 -10.81
CA ASP A 127 19.37 -15.93 -10.21
C ASP A 127 19.41 -15.89 -8.68
N GLU A 128 20.08 -14.91 -8.10
CA GLU A 128 20.15 -14.73 -6.64
C GLU A 128 18.84 -14.17 -6.10
N ASN A 129 18.20 -13.21 -6.79
CA ASN A 129 16.87 -12.74 -6.45
C ASN A 129 15.88 -13.93 -6.45
N ILE A 130 15.89 -14.78 -7.48
CA ILE A 130 15.06 -16.00 -7.53
C ILE A 130 15.34 -16.91 -6.35
N ARG A 131 16.60 -17.15 -5.99
CA ARG A 131 16.98 -18.04 -4.89
C ARG A 131 16.45 -17.53 -3.55
N ILE A 132 16.71 -16.25 -3.25
CA ILE A 132 16.26 -15.59 -2.02
C ILE A 132 14.72 -15.61 -1.94
N THR A 133 14.06 -15.21 -3.01
CA THR A 133 12.59 -15.20 -3.09
C THR A 133 12.01 -16.59 -2.84
N ARG A 134 12.55 -17.64 -3.47
CA ARG A 134 12.09 -19.02 -3.27
C ARG A 134 12.19 -19.47 -1.82
N GLU A 135 13.30 -19.18 -1.14
CA GLU A 135 13.49 -19.54 0.26
C GLU A 135 12.42 -18.88 1.17
N ILE A 136 12.09 -17.62 0.90
CA ILE A 136 11.03 -16.92 1.63
C ILE A 136 9.65 -17.51 1.29
N VAL A 137 9.39 -17.83 0.02
CA VAL A 137 8.14 -18.47 -0.43
C VAL A 137 7.92 -19.81 0.29
N GLU A 138 8.94 -20.68 0.34
CA GLU A 138 8.83 -21.97 1.01
C GLU A 138 8.48 -21.82 2.50
N ARG A 139 9.09 -20.86 3.20
CA ARG A 139 8.82 -20.56 4.61
C ARG A 139 7.41 -19.98 4.82
N ALA A 140 7.03 -19.03 4.00
CA ALA A 140 5.75 -18.32 4.10
C ALA A 140 4.58 -19.26 3.78
N HIS A 141 4.68 -20.02 2.70
CA HIS A 141 3.64 -20.99 2.28
C HIS A 141 3.42 -22.09 3.32
N ALA A 142 4.45 -22.53 4.03
CA ALA A 142 4.33 -23.49 5.14
C ALA A 142 3.44 -22.97 6.28
N LYS A 143 3.23 -21.64 6.37
CA LYS A 143 2.36 -20.97 7.36
C LYS A 143 1.11 -20.35 6.75
N GLY A 144 0.83 -20.57 5.47
CA GLY A 144 -0.32 -20.00 4.77
C GLY A 144 -0.20 -18.50 4.47
N ILE A 145 1.02 -17.94 4.56
CA ILE A 145 1.33 -16.56 4.24
C ILE A 145 1.72 -16.47 2.76
N VAL A 146 1.26 -15.45 2.05
CA VAL A 146 1.57 -15.23 0.63
C VAL A 146 2.75 -14.27 0.46
N VAL A 147 3.44 -14.37 -0.68
CA VAL A 147 4.69 -13.64 -0.93
C VAL A 147 4.58 -12.80 -2.18
N GLU A 148 4.83 -11.51 -2.03
CA GLU A 148 5.14 -10.58 -3.11
C GLU A 148 6.66 -10.54 -3.33
N ALA A 149 7.09 -10.43 -4.58
CA ALA A 149 8.48 -10.21 -4.93
C ALA A 149 8.62 -9.03 -5.90
N GLU A 150 9.83 -8.57 -6.14
CA GLU A 150 10.10 -7.46 -7.08
C GLU A 150 11.10 -7.87 -8.16
N LEU A 151 10.83 -7.46 -9.40
CA LEU A 151 11.72 -7.61 -10.55
C LEU A 151 11.81 -6.30 -11.34
N GLY A 152 13.03 -5.91 -11.70
CA GLY A 152 13.37 -4.57 -12.15
C GLY A 152 13.76 -3.70 -10.95
N GLN A 153 14.23 -2.50 -11.20
CA GLN A 153 14.58 -1.55 -10.14
C GLN A 153 13.89 -0.22 -10.35
N LEU A 154 13.09 0.18 -9.36
CA LEU A 154 12.49 1.50 -9.31
C LEU A 154 13.51 2.51 -8.77
N GLY A 155 13.67 3.65 -9.46
CA GLY A 155 14.47 4.75 -8.97
C GLY A 155 13.78 5.51 -7.83
N GLY A 156 14.52 6.38 -7.14
CA GLY A 156 14.02 7.26 -6.09
C GLY A 156 14.37 6.83 -4.69
N VAL A 157 13.75 7.47 -3.72
CA VAL A 157 14.01 7.25 -2.29
C VAL A 157 12.70 6.95 -1.57
N GLU A 158 12.61 5.78 -0.96
CA GLU A 158 11.54 5.40 -0.06
C GLU A 158 12.13 4.71 1.16
N GLU A 159 12.01 5.39 2.30
CA GLU A 159 12.56 4.95 3.60
C GLU A 159 14.05 4.55 3.54
N HIS A 160 14.34 3.24 3.53
CA HIS A 160 15.70 2.69 3.49
C HIS A 160 16.14 2.25 2.08
N VAL A 161 15.21 2.30 1.11
CA VAL A 161 15.50 1.99 -0.30
C VAL A 161 15.88 3.29 -1.01
N GLN A 162 17.08 3.35 -1.54
CA GLN A 162 17.57 4.44 -2.38
C GLN A 162 18.22 3.88 -3.64
N VAL A 163 17.63 4.20 -4.79
CA VAL A 163 18.15 3.80 -6.11
C VAL A 163 18.34 5.05 -6.96
N ASP A 164 19.57 5.28 -7.41
CA ASP A 164 19.87 6.37 -8.31
C ASP A 164 19.17 6.16 -9.67
N GLU A 165 18.71 7.26 -10.29
CA GLU A 165 18.01 7.20 -11.59
C GLU A 165 18.79 6.40 -12.67
N GLY A 166 20.11 6.45 -12.64
CA GLY A 166 20.98 5.72 -13.58
C GLY A 166 20.97 4.20 -13.41
N ASN A 167 20.51 3.70 -12.26
CA ASN A 167 20.42 2.29 -11.92
C ASN A 167 18.98 1.75 -12.05
N ALA A 168 17.98 2.64 -12.24
CA ALA A 168 16.61 2.25 -12.47
C ALA A 168 16.45 1.60 -13.85
N HIS A 169 15.82 0.43 -13.90
CA HIS A 169 15.54 -0.26 -15.16
C HIS A 169 14.19 -0.96 -15.13
N LEU A 170 13.52 -0.95 -16.28
CA LEU A 170 12.22 -1.56 -16.44
C LEU A 170 12.31 -3.10 -16.27
N THR A 171 11.23 -3.69 -15.81
CA THR A 171 11.09 -5.15 -15.80
C THR A 171 11.10 -5.69 -17.23
N ASP A 172 11.94 -6.68 -17.48
CA ASP A 172 11.96 -7.43 -18.72
C ASP A 172 10.80 -8.46 -18.72
N PRO A 173 9.88 -8.41 -19.71
CA PRO A 173 8.72 -9.30 -19.73
C PRO A 173 9.07 -10.79 -19.83
N ASP A 174 10.15 -11.15 -20.51
CA ASP A 174 10.57 -12.55 -20.65
C ASP A 174 11.17 -13.06 -19.32
N GLN A 175 11.96 -12.22 -18.64
CA GLN A 175 12.47 -12.52 -17.31
C GLN A 175 11.33 -12.63 -16.28
N ALA A 176 10.26 -11.83 -16.38
CA ALA A 176 9.15 -11.88 -15.44
C ALA A 176 8.49 -13.27 -15.43
N GLY A 177 8.27 -13.88 -16.60
CA GLY A 177 7.73 -15.23 -16.71
C GLY A 177 8.61 -16.28 -16.05
N GLU A 178 9.91 -16.25 -16.33
CA GLU A 178 10.90 -17.17 -15.74
C GLU A 178 11.02 -16.95 -14.22
N PHE A 179 11.04 -15.71 -13.77
CA PHE A 179 11.14 -15.34 -12.35
C PHE A 179 10.00 -15.95 -11.53
N VAL A 180 8.75 -15.73 -11.95
CA VAL A 180 7.56 -16.25 -11.26
C VAL A 180 7.58 -17.76 -11.21
N GLN A 181 7.88 -18.42 -12.35
CA GLN A 181 7.93 -19.88 -12.41
C GLN A 181 9.00 -20.47 -11.47
N ARG A 182 10.17 -19.83 -11.38
CA ARG A 182 11.31 -20.35 -10.61
C ARG A 182 11.26 -19.96 -9.14
N SER A 183 10.75 -18.79 -8.80
CA SER A 183 10.64 -18.30 -7.41
C SER A 183 9.42 -18.84 -6.69
N GLY A 184 8.28 -19.00 -7.41
CA GLY A 184 7.00 -19.41 -6.85
C GLY A 184 6.29 -18.34 -6.05
N CYS A 185 6.62 -17.04 -6.24
CA CYS A 185 5.93 -15.92 -5.59
C CYS A 185 4.45 -15.84 -6.00
N ASP A 186 3.63 -15.19 -5.20
CA ASP A 186 2.17 -15.10 -5.39
C ASP A 186 1.74 -13.82 -6.13
N SER A 187 2.59 -12.80 -6.12
CA SER A 187 2.43 -11.54 -6.87
C SER A 187 3.79 -10.93 -7.20
N LEU A 188 3.84 -10.09 -8.24
CA LEU A 188 5.08 -9.49 -8.71
C LEU A 188 4.95 -7.96 -8.81
N ALA A 189 5.78 -7.27 -8.05
CA ALA A 189 6.03 -5.85 -8.24
C ALA A 189 6.91 -5.65 -9.48
N VAL A 190 6.45 -4.76 -10.38
CA VAL A 190 7.07 -4.54 -11.68
C VAL A 190 7.48 -3.09 -11.86
N ALA A 191 8.70 -2.87 -12.34
CA ALA A 191 9.23 -1.56 -12.69
C ALA A 191 8.73 -1.17 -14.10
N ILE A 192 7.76 -0.26 -14.14
CA ILE A 192 7.11 0.21 -15.37
C ILE A 192 7.19 1.73 -15.54
N GLY A 193 8.27 2.35 -15.03
CA GLY A 193 8.51 3.78 -15.12
C GLY A 193 7.94 4.59 -13.97
N THR A 194 7.50 3.96 -12.89
CA THR A 194 7.21 4.61 -11.61
C THR A 194 8.49 4.84 -10.81
N SER A 195 8.43 5.68 -9.77
CA SER A 195 9.56 6.00 -8.91
C SER A 195 9.09 6.27 -7.48
N HIS A 196 9.90 5.89 -6.51
CA HIS A 196 9.62 6.12 -5.09
C HIS A 196 9.73 7.60 -4.69
N GLY A 197 8.98 8.01 -3.65
CA GLY A 197 9.05 9.33 -3.04
C GLY A 197 8.32 10.45 -3.79
N ALA A 198 8.43 11.68 -3.25
CA ALA A 198 7.79 12.88 -3.80
C ALA A 198 8.61 13.58 -4.88
N TYR A 199 9.89 13.30 -4.97
CA TYR A 199 10.85 13.92 -5.90
C TYR A 199 11.20 12.92 -6.99
N LYS A 200 10.20 12.68 -7.85
CA LYS A 200 10.34 11.72 -8.96
C LYS A 200 11.05 12.41 -10.13
N PHE A 201 11.67 11.63 -10.97
CA PHE A 201 12.51 12.00 -12.14
C PHE A 201 12.27 13.36 -12.80
N SER A 202 13.33 13.95 -13.35
CA SER A 202 13.36 15.28 -13.99
C SER A 202 12.78 15.32 -15.44
N GLY A 203 12.22 14.21 -15.98
CA GLY A 203 11.68 14.10 -17.34
C GLY A 203 10.18 13.82 -17.42
N GLU A 204 9.61 13.91 -18.62
CA GLU A 204 8.28 13.37 -18.92
C GLU A 204 8.35 11.83 -18.90
N GLN A 205 8.04 11.24 -17.75
CA GLN A 205 7.87 9.79 -17.68
C GLN A 205 6.39 9.46 -17.71
N ALA A 206 5.96 8.88 -18.80
CA ALA A 206 4.69 8.19 -18.88
C ALA A 206 4.84 6.77 -18.33
N LEU A 207 3.81 6.29 -17.65
CA LEU A 207 3.71 4.89 -17.25
C LEU A 207 3.87 3.99 -18.49
N ARG A 208 4.75 3.01 -18.44
CA ARG A 208 5.04 2.10 -19.54
C ARG A 208 4.00 0.98 -19.61
N LEU A 209 2.78 1.36 -19.97
CA LEU A 209 1.65 0.42 -20.14
C LEU A 209 1.92 -0.63 -21.23
N ASP A 210 2.77 -0.30 -22.19
CA ASP A 210 3.24 -1.24 -23.22
C ASP A 210 4.07 -2.39 -22.62
N VAL A 211 4.96 -2.09 -21.67
CA VAL A 211 5.74 -3.09 -20.92
C VAL A 211 4.81 -3.91 -20.02
N LEU A 212 3.90 -3.24 -19.31
CA LEU A 212 2.93 -3.91 -18.46
C LEU A 212 2.06 -4.91 -19.23
N ALA A 213 1.59 -4.53 -20.44
CA ALA A 213 0.82 -5.41 -21.32
C ALA A 213 1.63 -6.63 -21.78
N GLN A 214 2.94 -6.47 -22.06
CA GLN A 214 3.81 -7.58 -22.42
C GLN A 214 4.03 -8.54 -21.22
N ILE A 215 4.21 -8.00 -20.00
CA ILE A 215 4.33 -8.81 -18.79
C ILE A 215 3.04 -9.60 -18.56
N GLN A 216 1.87 -8.96 -18.66
CA GLN A 216 0.58 -9.62 -18.49
C GLN A 216 0.35 -10.75 -19.52
N GLN A 217 0.82 -10.57 -20.77
CA GLN A 217 0.78 -11.63 -21.79
C GLN A 217 1.66 -12.85 -21.45
N ARG A 218 2.79 -12.64 -20.74
CA ARG A 218 3.66 -13.74 -20.26
C ARG A 218 3.11 -14.41 -19.01
N LEU A 219 2.34 -13.66 -18.21
CA LEU A 219 1.81 -14.05 -16.92
C LEU A 219 0.27 -13.90 -16.87
N PRO A 220 -0.50 -14.55 -17.75
CA PRO A 220 -1.95 -14.42 -17.77
C PRO A 220 -2.55 -14.91 -16.45
N GLY A 221 -3.41 -14.10 -15.84
CA GLY A 221 -4.05 -14.43 -14.56
C GLY A 221 -3.19 -14.22 -13.32
N PHE A 222 -1.95 -13.76 -13.48
CA PHE A 222 -1.03 -13.54 -12.36
C PHE A 222 -1.13 -12.08 -11.84
N PRO A 223 -1.22 -11.88 -10.51
CA PRO A 223 -1.34 -10.55 -9.93
C PRO A 223 -0.07 -9.72 -10.09
N LEU A 224 -0.19 -8.52 -10.67
CA LEU A 224 0.89 -7.54 -10.77
C LEU A 224 0.68 -6.41 -9.77
N VAL A 225 1.78 -5.82 -9.31
CA VAL A 225 1.80 -4.76 -8.31
C VAL A 225 2.55 -3.54 -8.83
N MET A 226 2.00 -2.36 -8.54
CA MET A 226 2.65 -1.07 -8.82
C MET A 226 3.19 -0.45 -7.54
N HIS A 227 4.52 -0.33 -7.46
CA HIS A 227 5.24 0.47 -6.47
C HIS A 227 5.52 1.87 -6.99
N GLY A 228 5.97 2.78 -6.12
CA GLY A 228 6.27 4.17 -6.49
C GLY A 228 5.08 4.93 -7.09
N SER A 229 3.86 4.58 -6.71
CA SER A 229 2.62 4.99 -7.39
C SER A 229 1.86 6.13 -6.70
N SER A 230 2.42 6.76 -5.67
CA SER A 230 1.85 7.97 -5.10
C SER A 230 1.71 9.07 -6.15
N SER A 231 0.55 9.74 -6.18
CA SER A 231 0.22 10.76 -7.19
C SER A 231 0.84 12.11 -6.90
N VAL A 232 1.28 12.34 -5.65
CA VAL A 232 1.86 13.63 -5.20
C VAL A 232 0.96 14.81 -5.63
N PRO A 233 -0.28 14.89 -5.13
CA PRO A 233 -1.24 15.87 -5.62
C PRO A 233 -0.70 17.29 -5.53
N ARG A 234 -0.75 18.02 -6.62
CA ARG A 234 -0.21 19.38 -6.70
C ARG A 234 -0.84 20.31 -5.66
N GLU A 235 -2.14 20.17 -5.42
CA GLU A 235 -2.86 20.95 -4.42
C GLU A 235 -2.32 20.73 -3.00
N GLU A 236 -2.01 19.48 -2.62
CA GLU A 236 -1.40 19.16 -1.33
C GLU A 236 -0.05 19.87 -1.17
N VAL A 237 0.79 19.83 -2.19
CA VAL A 237 2.12 20.48 -2.19
C VAL A 237 2.00 21.99 -2.11
N GLU A 238 1.08 22.62 -2.87
CA GLU A 238 0.82 24.05 -2.83
C GLU A 238 0.34 24.49 -1.44
N ARG A 239 -0.56 23.74 -0.80
CA ARG A 239 -1.05 24.00 0.56
C ARG A 239 0.05 23.85 1.61
N ILE A 240 0.89 22.81 1.51
CA ILE A 240 2.07 22.65 2.38
C ILE A 240 2.99 23.85 2.26
N ASN A 241 3.28 24.30 1.03
CA ASN A 241 4.16 25.43 0.79
C ASN A 241 3.55 26.76 1.29
N ALA A 242 2.26 26.98 1.10
CA ALA A 242 1.53 28.12 1.66
C ALA A 242 1.53 28.14 3.20
N ALA A 243 1.70 27.00 3.83
CA ALA A 243 1.83 26.85 5.28
C ALA A 243 3.30 26.74 5.76
N GLY A 244 4.25 27.32 5.01
CA GLY A 244 5.67 27.43 5.39
C GLY A 244 6.52 26.22 4.97
N GLY A 245 6.04 25.37 4.09
CA GLY A 245 6.83 24.34 3.44
C GLY A 245 7.70 24.90 2.31
N THR A 246 8.62 24.08 1.81
CA THR A 246 9.55 24.46 0.72
C THR A 246 9.74 23.34 -0.30
N MET A 247 8.68 22.56 -0.55
CA MET A 247 8.72 21.43 -1.50
C MET A 247 8.78 21.98 -2.94
N LYS A 248 9.77 21.52 -3.72
CA LYS A 248 9.98 21.94 -5.11
C LYS A 248 10.25 20.72 -5.99
N GLY A 249 9.83 20.77 -7.24
CA GLY A 249 10.09 19.71 -8.23
C GLY A 249 9.36 18.40 -7.93
N THR A 250 8.28 18.45 -7.15
CA THR A 250 7.49 17.25 -6.80
C THR A 250 6.60 16.83 -7.96
N ARG A 251 6.55 15.52 -8.21
CA ARG A 251 5.71 14.91 -9.23
C ARG A 251 5.36 13.48 -8.83
N GLY A 252 4.18 13.02 -9.18
CA GLY A 252 3.70 11.66 -8.95
C GLY A 252 3.11 11.02 -10.20
N VAL A 253 2.46 9.88 -10.02
CA VAL A 253 1.73 9.17 -11.07
C VAL A 253 0.37 9.85 -11.28
N ASP A 254 -0.09 9.94 -12.53
CA ASP A 254 -1.46 10.35 -12.81
C ASP A 254 -2.45 9.29 -12.31
N GLU A 255 -3.38 9.68 -11.45
CA GLU A 255 -4.37 8.74 -10.88
C GLU A 255 -5.28 8.10 -11.94
N ASP A 256 -5.48 8.75 -13.07
CA ASP A 256 -6.26 8.20 -14.19
C ASP A 256 -5.53 7.05 -14.90
N ASP A 257 -4.24 6.87 -14.66
CA ASP A 257 -3.47 5.74 -15.19
C ASP A 257 -3.74 4.43 -14.42
N PHE A 258 -4.25 4.50 -13.19
CA PHE A 258 -4.64 3.30 -12.45
C PHE A 258 -5.74 2.52 -13.18
N ALA A 259 -6.74 3.22 -13.70
CA ALA A 259 -7.82 2.60 -14.47
C ALA A 259 -7.33 1.94 -15.77
N LYS A 260 -6.19 2.41 -16.34
CA LYS A 260 -5.57 1.82 -17.52
C LYS A 260 -4.70 0.60 -17.17
N ALA A 261 -4.11 0.57 -15.98
CA ALA A 261 -3.24 -0.51 -15.52
C ALA A 261 -4.04 -1.73 -15.01
N VAL A 262 -5.21 -1.53 -14.43
CA VAL A 262 -6.07 -2.60 -13.89
C VAL A 262 -6.39 -3.69 -14.93
N PRO A 263 -6.85 -3.40 -16.17
CA PRO A 263 -7.09 -4.43 -17.18
C PRO A 263 -5.82 -5.18 -17.62
N LEU A 264 -4.65 -4.66 -17.29
CA LEU A 264 -3.34 -5.26 -17.59
C LEU A 264 -2.78 -6.08 -16.42
N GLY A 265 -3.64 -6.48 -15.47
CA GLY A 265 -3.28 -7.39 -14.39
C GLY A 265 -2.82 -6.73 -13.09
N VAL A 266 -2.82 -5.39 -13.00
CA VAL A 266 -2.50 -4.71 -11.74
C VAL A 266 -3.63 -4.90 -10.73
N THR A 267 -3.30 -5.50 -9.58
CA THR A 267 -4.23 -5.81 -8.49
C THR A 267 -3.92 -5.05 -7.20
N LYS A 268 -2.72 -4.49 -7.06
CA LYS A 268 -2.28 -3.72 -5.89
C LYS A 268 -1.54 -2.46 -6.35
N VAL A 269 -1.80 -1.36 -5.67
CA VAL A 269 -1.10 -0.08 -5.86
C VAL A 269 -0.61 0.44 -4.51
N ASN A 270 0.71 0.66 -4.40
CA ASN A 270 1.33 1.18 -3.18
C ASN A 270 1.16 2.68 -3.06
N ILE A 271 0.67 3.13 -1.89
CA ILE A 271 0.40 4.54 -1.59
C ILE A 271 0.95 4.87 -0.19
N ASP A 272 2.12 5.51 -0.13
CA ASP A 272 2.74 5.98 1.11
C ASP A 272 2.92 7.51 1.10
N THR A 273 3.70 8.04 0.15
CA THR A 273 4.06 9.46 0.07
C THR A 273 2.84 10.39 0.17
N ASP A 274 1.74 10.07 -0.51
CA ASP A 274 0.53 10.89 -0.49
C ASP A 274 -0.05 11.00 0.93
N GLY A 275 -0.04 9.92 1.71
CA GLY A 275 -0.48 9.93 3.10
C GLY A 275 0.40 10.82 3.99
N ARG A 276 1.72 10.83 3.73
CA ARG A 276 2.68 11.72 4.41
C ARG A 276 2.46 13.19 4.05
N LEU A 277 2.04 13.47 2.81
CA LEU A 277 1.68 14.84 2.39
C LEU A 277 0.44 15.33 3.13
N VAL A 278 -0.61 14.52 3.23
CA VAL A 278 -1.82 14.86 4.01
C VAL A 278 -1.47 15.15 5.47
N TRP A 279 -0.62 14.30 6.11
CA TRP A 279 -0.12 14.54 7.46
C TRP A 279 0.58 15.91 7.59
N THR A 280 1.53 16.17 6.70
CA THR A 280 2.33 17.39 6.69
C THR A 280 1.47 18.63 6.48
N ARG A 281 0.55 18.59 5.52
CA ARG A 281 -0.40 19.66 5.24
C ARG A 281 -1.25 20.00 6.47
N VAL A 282 -1.94 19.00 7.00
CA VAL A 282 -2.87 19.20 8.11
C VAL A 282 -2.19 19.82 9.32
N HIS A 283 -1.02 19.33 9.72
CA HIS A 283 -0.32 19.84 10.90
C HIS A 283 0.23 21.24 10.67
N ARG A 284 0.78 21.54 9.47
CA ARG A 284 1.27 22.89 9.14
C ARG A 284 0.14 23.89 9.11
N GLU A 285 -0.97 23.59 8.43
CA GLU A 285 -2.15 24.45 8.38
C GLU A 285 -2.74 24.67 9.77
N PHE A 286 -2.91 23.60 10.54
CA PHE A 286 -3.47 23.68 11.89
C PHE A 286 -2.69 24.65 12.80
N PHE A 287 -1.37 24.49 12.88
CA PHE A 287 -0.54 25.33 13.75
C PHE A 287 -0.32 26.75 13.21
N ARG A 288 -0.40 26.95 11.90
CA ARG A 288 -0.43 28.30 11.31
C ARG A 288 -1.72 29.05 11.66
N ASP A 289 -2.86 28.38 11.55
CA ASP A 289 -4.18 28.98 11.63
C ASP A 289 -4.72 29.07 13.06
N THR A 290 -4.18 28.26 13.96
CA THR A 290 -4.54 28.21 15.39
C THR A 290 -3.29 28.15 16.28
N PRO A 291 -2.43 29.20 16.24
CA PRO A 291 -1.12 29.19 16.90
C PRO A 291 -1.19 29.08 18.44
N GLU A 292 -2.33 29.42 19.04
CA GLU A 292 -2.58 29.29 20.49
C GLU A 292 -2.90 27.85 20.91
N LYS A 293 -3.18 26.94 19.98
CA LYS A 293 -3.52 25.53 20.27
C LYS A 293 -2.27 24.71 20.55
N PHE A 294 -2.33 23.88 21.56
CA PHE A 294 -1.24 22.97 21.94
C PHE A 294 -1.69 21.54 22.32
N ASP A 295 -3.01 21.28 22.34
CA ASP A 295 -3.51 19.92 22.56
C ASP A 295 -3.28 19.07 21.33
N LEU A 296 -2.41 18.06 21.45
CA LEU A 296 -2.06 17.14 20.36
C LEU A 296 -3.26 16.42 19.72
N ARG A 297 -4.37 16.26 20.47
CA ARG A 297 -5.58 15.62 19.98
C ARG A 297 -6.31 16.47 18.93
N ASP A 298 -6.16 17.78 18.96
CA ASP A 298 -6.87 18.65 18.04
C ASP A 298 -6.37 18.47 16.58
N PRO A 299 -5.06 18.64 16.25
CA PRO A 299 -4.57 18.34 14.90
C PRO A 299 -4.73 16.86 14.53
N GLY A 300 -4.61 15.93 15.50
CA GLY A 300 -4.84 14.50 15.26
C GLY A 300 -6.26 14.18 14.78
N LYS A 301 -7.29 14.81 15.38
CA LYS A 301 -8.69 14.66 14.91
C LYS A 301 -8.90 15.18 13.50
N VAL A 302 -8.32 16.35 13.18
CA VAL A 302 -8.38 16.93 11.84
C VAL A 302 -7.68 16.00 10.84
N PHE A 303 -6.50 15.50 11.20
CA PHE A 303 -5.76 14.58 10.34
C PHE A 303 -6.54 13.29 10.06
N MET A 304 -7.07 12.62 11.08
CA MET A 304 -7.85 11.38 10.88
C MET A 304 -9.04 11.59 9.94
N ALA A 305 -9.73 12.73 10.06
CA ALA A 305 -10.87 13.05 9.19
C ALA A 305 -10.44 13.34 7.73
N GLU A 306 -9.38 14.10 7.52
CA GLU A 306 -8.85 14.42 6.20
C GLU A 306 -8.21 13.18 5.54
N TYR A 307 -7.52 12.36 6.34
CA TYR A 307 -6.93 11.11 5.84
C TYR A 307 -7.99 10.10 5.41
N ALA A 308 -9.11 9.99 6.14
CA ALA A 308 -10.23 9.16 5.73
C ALA A 308 -10.84 9.61 4.38
N LYS A 309 -10.97 10.91 4.15
CA LYS A 309 -11.43 11.44 2.85
C LYS A 309 -10.44 11.15 1.73
N PHE A 310 -9.14 11.30 2.01
CA PHE A 310 -8.07 10.96 1.08
C PHE A 310 -8.13 9.47 0.68
N ILE A 311 -8.29 8.56 1.65
CA ILE A 311 -8.42 7.13 1.39
C ILE A 311 -9.65 6.83 0.52
N ALA A 312 -10.81 7.41 0.83
CA ALA A 312 -12.02 7.22 0.04
C ALA A 312 -11.83 7.69 -1.42
N HIS A 313 -11.18 8.85 -1.63
CA HIS A 313 -10.82 9.34 -2.97
C HIS A 313 -9.90 8.35 -3.71
N LYS A 314 -8.86 7.82 -3.05
CA LYS A 314 -7.97 6.83 -3.66
C LYS A 314 -8.73 5.56 -4.05
N ASN A 315 -9.65 5.09 -3.21
CA ASN A 315 -10.47 3.91 -3.52
C ASN A 315 -11.38 4.14 -4.74
N GLU A 316 -11.89 5.35 -4.95
CA GLU A 316 -12.61 5.71 -6.18
C GLU A 316 -11.70 5.62 -7.41
N LYS A 317 -10.48 6.19 -7.35
CA LYS A 317 -9.50 6.16 -8.45
C LYS A 317 -8.99 4.75 -8.77
N LEU A 318 -8.88 3.89 -7.77
CA LEU A 318 -8.49 2.48 -7.91
C LEU A 318 -9.66 1.59 -8.37
N GLY A 319 -10.90 2.09 -8.35
CA GLY A 319 -12.10 1.31 -8.65
C GLY A 319 -12.50 0.33 -7.54
N SER A 320 -11.88 0.42 -6.34
CA SER A 320 -12.13 -0.45 -5.19
C SER A 320 -13.30 0.02 -4.30
N ALA A 321 -13.74 1.27 -4.42
CA ALA A 321 -14.91 1.78 -3.72
C ALA A 321 -16.17 0.97 -4.05
N GLY A 322 -16.97 0.59 -3.04
CA GLY A 322 -18.16 -0.23 -3.18
C GLY A 322 -17.90 -1.71 -3.49
N ARG A 323 -16.64 -2.19 -3.43
CA ARG A 323 -16.29 -3.58 -3.78
C ARG A 323 -16.31 -4.54 -2.60
N LEU A 324 -16.41 -4.06 -1.37
CA LEU A 324 -16.38 -4.88 -0.17
C LEU A 324 -17.43 -6.01 -0.16
N PRO A 325 -18.70 -5.80 -0.55
CA PRO A 325 -19.68 -6.88 -0.59
C PRO A 325 -19.31 -8.00 -1.57
N ALA A 326 -18.74 -7.64 -2.74
CA ALA A 326 -18.31 -8.63 -3.73
C ALA A 326 -17.08 -9.44 -3.26
N VAL A 327 -16.18 -8.80 -2.51
CA VAL A 327 -15.02 -9.49 -1.91
C VAL A 327 -15.49 -10.46 -0.82
N ARG A 328 -16.37 -10.03 0.08
CA ARG A 328 -16.94 -10.89 1.14
C ARG A 328 -17.65 -12.13 0.61
N ALA A 329 -18.32 -12.00 -0.53
CA ALA A 329 -19.00 -13.13 -1.15
C ALA A 329 -18.04 -14.23 -1.71
N LEU A 330 -16.73 -13.97 -1.77
CA LEU A 330 -15.70 -14.89 -2.22
C LEU A 330 -14.89 -15.51 -1.06
N LEU A 331 -15.05 -14.99 0.15
CA LEU A 331 -14.40 -15.45 1.38
C LEU A 331 -15.25 -16.50 2.10
#